data_9173332a90e25cc9dceea7b3cd7d12eb
#
_entry.id   9173332a90e25cc9dceea7b3cd7d12eb
#
_cell.length_a   1.000
_cell.length_b   1.000
_cell.length_c   1.000
_cell.angle_alpha   90.00
_cell.angle_beta   90.00
_cell.angle_gamma   90.00
#
_symmetry.space_group_name_H-M   'P 1'
#
loop_
_entity.id
_entity.type
_entity.pdbx_description
1 polymer ?
#
loop_
_entity_poly.entity_id
_entity_poly.type
_entity_poly.pdbx_seq_one_letter_code
_entity_poly.pdbx_strand_id
1 'polypeptide(L)'
;MEYHDNRLCISMRELVDGGVMTIPNYKQLSARGRIDIVRRGGRGGYALIAVSSLPDAYQDKLKELYPDPSLEVLLAWLDANYEVDQAAVAYFNDWRNQCGHDHATDAHVKEYVTNASVLNACIKLYNNAKAIQKTMGQKYDWSMMSQAVEGYRMKTGHTLPASMLRFRKKVNEYQRDGYQCLISRKFGNQTSRKVDYRTERLILSIACLLYTSPSPRDS
;
A
#
# COMPACT_ATOMS: atom_id res chain seq x y z
N MET A 1 22.74 1.94 6.10
CA MET A 1 22.52 0.46 6.02
C MET A 1 22.76 -0.01 4.59
N GLU A 2 23.23 -1.23 4.38
CA GLU A 2 23.50 -1.84 3.06
C GLU A 2 23.13 -3.33 3.06
N TYR A 3 22.87 -3.90 1.88
CA TYR A 3 22.66 -5.34 1.75
C TYR A 3 23.99 -6.05 1.50
N HIS A 4 24.28 -7.09 2.29
CA HIS A 4 25.41 -7.98 2.12
C HIS A 4 24.94 -9.42 2.24
N ASP A 5 25.28 -10.27 1.26
CA ASP A 5 24.82 -11.67 1.19
C ASP A 5 23.29 -11.83 1.37
N ASN A 6 22.51 -10.96 0.72
CA ASN A 6 21.05 -10.94 0.79
C ASN A 6 20.47 -10.68 2.20
N ARG A 7 21.26 -10.08 3.10
CA ARG A 7 20.83 -9.68 4.44
C ARG A 7 21.00 -8.17 4.58
N LEU A 8 20.02 -7.53 5.20
CA LEU A 8 20.15 -6.12 5.57
C LEU A 8 21.15 -6.00 6.71
N CYS A 9 22.22 -5.26 6.47
CA CYS A 9 23.31 -5.06 7.41
C CYS A 9 23.50 -3.58 7.74
N ILE A 10 24.03 -3.36 8.93
CA ILE A 10 24.43 -2.04 9.39
C ILE A 10 25.90 -2.09 9.87
N SER A 11 26.66 -1.04 9.60
CA SER A 11 28.01 -0.98 10.11
C SER A 11 28.04 -0.68 11.62
N MET A 12 29.05 -1.17 12.32
CA MET A 12 29.28 -0.87 13.73
C MET A 12 29.34 0.64 13.97
N ARG A 13 29.93 1.38 13.01
CA ARG A 13 30.03 2.84 13.09
C ARG A 13 28.66 3.50 13.06
N GLU A 14 27.81 3.15 12.10
CA GLU A 14 26.45 3.70 12.00
C GLU A 14 25.61 3.41 13.26
N LEU A 15 25.76 2.21 13.86
CA LEU A 15 25.11 1.85 15.12
C LEU A 15 25.49 2.75 16.28
N VAL A 16 26.79 3.12 16.34
CA VAL A 16 27.33 3.94 17.43
C VAL A 16 27.09 5.42 17.17
N ASP A 17 27.42 5.91 15.99
CA ASP A 17 27.28 7.33 15.61
C ASP A 17 25.79 7.75 15.59
N GLY A 18 24.88 6.84 15.19
CA GLY A 18 23.44 7.03 15.26
C GLY A 18 22.83 6.93 16.68
N GLY A 19 23.64 6.67 17.70
CA GLY A 19 23.16 6.56 19.09
C GLY A 19 22.24 5.37 19.36
N VAL A 20 22.20 4.39 18.43
CA VAL A 20 21.40 3.17 18.58
C VAL A 20 21.97 2.28 19.66
N MET A 21 23.31 2.14 19.66
CA MET A 21 24.04 1.26 20.57
C MET A 21 25.36 1.88 21.01
N THR A 22 25.76 1.62 22.24
CA THR A 22 27.07 2.04 22.75
C THR A 22 28.15 1.01 22.39
N ILE A 23 29.42 1.46 22.27
CA ILE A 23 30.57 0.56 22.02
C ILE A 23 30.67 -0.58 23.04
N PRO A 24 30.48 -0.34 24.38
CA PRO A 24 30.50 -1.42 25.35
C PRO A 24 29.41 -2.48 25.09
N ASN A 25 28.18 -2.04 24.79
CA ASN A 25 27.08 -2.95 24.48
C ASN A 25 27.37 -3.78 23.22
N TYR A 26 27.89 -3.15 22.15
CA TYR A 26 28.32 -3.86 20.95
C TYR A 26 29.33 -4.97 21.28
N LYS A 27 30.41 -4.62 22.03
CA LYS A 27 31.44 -5.59 22.44
C LYS A 27 30.85 -6.74 23.26
N GLN A 28 29.94 -6.45 24.17
CA GLN A 28 29.27 -7.44 25.01
C GLN A 28 28.40 -8.40 24.19
N LEU A 29 27.57 -7.87 23.28
CA LEU A 29 26.70 -8.68 22.42
C LEU A 29 27.51 -9.54 21.45
N SER A 30 28.56 -8.96 20.86
CA SER A 30 29.50 -9.66 19.98
C SER A 30 30.23 -10.79 20.70
N ALA A 31 30.79 -10.53 21.89
CA ALA A 31 31.50 -11.55 22.69
C ALA A 31 30.59 -12.69 23.13
N ARG A 32 29.30 -12.42 23.34
CA ARG A 32 28.28 -13.44 23.71
C ARG A 32 27.68 -14.16 22.50
N GLY A 33 28.09 -13.85 21.27
CA GLY A 33 27.51 -14.41 20.05
C GLY A 33 26.03 -14.08 19.83
N ARG A 34 25.53 -12.99 20.43
CA ARG A 34 24.12 -12.60 20.33
C ARG A 34 23.79 -11.74 19.12
N ILE A 35 24.83 -11.30 18.38
CA ILE A 35 24.70 -10.56 17.12
C ILE A 35 25.52 -11.28 16.05
N ASP A 36 24.98 -11.34 14.84
CA ASP A 36 25.63 -11.97 13.69
C ASP A 36 26.46 -10.94 12.93
N ILE A 37 27.80 -11.12 12.96
CA ILE A 37 28.76 -10.30 12.25
C ILE A 37 28.99 -10.91 10.88
N VAL A 38 28.32 -10.37 9.86
CA VAL A 38 28.39 -10.86 8.48
C VAL A 38 29.76 -10.59 7.85
N ARG A 39 30.35 -9.43 8.17
CA ARG A 39 31.71 -9.05 7.73
C ARG A 39 32.46 -8.45 8.90
N ARG A 40 33.64 -8.98 9.20
CA ARG A 40 34.50 -8.41 10.23
C ARG A 40 35.15 -7.09 9.76
N GLY A 41 35.30 -6.15 10.66
CA GLY A 41 36.06 -4.92 10.40
C GLY A 41 37.53 -5.21 10.13
N GLY A 42 38.16 -4.43 9.25
CA GLY A 42 39.56 -4.55 8.88
C GLY A 42 40.08 -3.26 8.27
N ARG A 43 41.29 -3.31 7.62
CA ARG A 43 41.84 -2.15 6.93
C ARG A 43 40.85 -1.61 5.91
N GLY A 44 40.32 -0.42 6.17
CA GLY A 44 39.41 0.30 5.25
C GLY A 44 37.89 0.04 5.40
N GLY A 45 37.44 -0.74 6.41
CA GLY A 45 36.02 -0.95 6.61
C GLY A 45 35.62 -1.32 8.05
N TYR A 46 34.41 -0.94 8.42
CA TYR A 46 33.82 -1.32 9.71
C TYR A 46 33.16 -2.70 9.62
N ALA A 47 32.96 -3.35 10.79
CA ALA A 47 32.23 -4.59 10.88
C ALA A 47 30.77 -4.36 10.44
N LEU A 48 30.22 -5.29 9.65
CA LEU A 48 28.83 -5.32 9.25
C LEU A 48 28.07 -6.34 10.10
N ILE A 49 26.94 -5.91 10.65
CA ILE A 49 26.10 -6.68 11.55
C ILE A 49 24.75 -6.88 10.86
N ALA A 50 24.25 -8.11 10.84
CA ALA A 50 22.90 -8.40 10.33
C ALA A 50 21.86 -7.73 11.23
N VAL A 51 21.02 -6.87 10.67
CA VAL A 51 19.98 -6.14 11.42
C VAL A 51 19.03 -7.11 12.09
N SER A 52 18.68 -8.21 11.45
CA SER A 52 17.80 -9.27 12.00
C SER A 52 18.36 -9.97 13.23
N SER A 53 19.68 -9.89 13.49
CA SER A 53 20.30 -10.48 14.68
C SER A 53 20.33 -9.54 15.88
N LEU A 54 20.01 -8.28 15.69
CA LEU A 54 19.96 -7.33 16.78
C LEU A 54 18.74 -7.55 17.67
N PRO A 55 18.82 -7.31 18.99
CA PRO A 55 17.65 -7.30 19.85
C PRO A 55 16.57 -6.30 19.37
N ASP A 56 15.28 -6.64 19.55
CA ASP A 56 14.13 -5.90 19.00
C ASP A 56 14.17 -4.39 19.32
N ALA A 57 14.56 -4.02 20.52
CA ALA A 57 14.68 -2.62 20.95
C ALA A 57 15.68 -1.80 20.08
N TYR A 58 16.71 -2.44 19.54
CA TYR A 58 17.66 -1.79 18.64
C TYR A 58 17.15 -1.81 17.20
N GLN A 59 16.45 -2.87 16.79
CA GLN A 59 15.82 -2.94 15.48
C GLN A 59 14.78 -1.83 15.29
N ASP A 60 13.95 -1.58 16.32
CA ASP A 60 12.92 -0.54 16.26
C ASP A 60 13.53 0.86 16.15
N LYS A 61 14.58 1.16 16.94
CA LYS A 61 15.34 2.40 16.79
C LYS A 61 15.97 2.56 15.39
N LEU A 62 16.44 1.44 14.81
CA LEU A 62 17.02 1.47 13.48
C LEU A 62 16.00 1.77 12.41
N LYS A 63 14.78 1.22 12.50
CA LYS A 63 13.68 1.51 11.56
C LYS A 63 13.30 3.00 11.56
N GLU A 64 13.39 3.66 12.73
CA GLU A 64 13.11 5.08 12.86
C GLU A 64 14.23 5.96 12.25
N LEU A 65 15.49 5.57 12.45
CA LEU A 65 16.66 6.38 12.04
C LEU A 65 17.13 6.10 10.62
N TYR A 66 16.97 4.87 10.16
CA TYR A 66 17.47 4.41 8.88
C TYR A 66 16.37 3.62 8.16
N PRO A 67 15.57 4.25 7.29
CA PRO A 67 14.61 3.54 6.45
C PRO A 67 15.31 2.49 5.60
N ASP A 68 14.61 1.41 5.28
CA ASP A 68 15.14 0.33 4.45
C ASP A 68 15.48 0.88 3.05
N PRO A 69 16.77 0.85 2.62
CA PRO A 69 17.16 1.38 1.33
C PRO A 69 16.46 0.71 0.15
N SER A 70 16.01 -0.54 0.31
CA SER A 70 15.23 -1.22 -0.71
C SER A 70 13.83 -0.66 -0.83
N LEU A 71 13.23 -0.27 0.28
CA LEU A 71 11.92 0.37 0.30
C LEU A 71 11.98 1.73 -0.41
N GLU A 72 13.04 2.50 -0.19
CA GLU A 72 13.26 3.77 -0.89
C GLU A 72 13.39 3.59 -2.41
N VAL A 73 14.14 2.57 -2.85
CA VAL A 73 14.25 2.24 -4.28
C VAL A 73 12.89 1.88 -4.87
N LEU A 74 12.09 1.07 -4.15
CA LEU A 74 10.75 0.69 -4.62
C LEU A 74 9.80 1.89 -4.67
N LEU A 75 9.84 2.78 -3.67
CA LEU A 75 9.04 4.00 -3.64
C LEU A 75 9.41 4.96 -4.77
N ALA A 76 10.71 5.18 -5.00
CA ALA A 76 11.20 6.01 -6.10
C ALA A 76 10.80 5.42 -7.46
N TRP A 77 10.84 4.09 -7.58
CA TRP A 77 10.42 3.41 -8.81
C TRP A 77 8.91 3.55 -9.04
N LEU A 78 8.09 3.35 -8.01
CA LEU A 78 6.63 3.55 -8.08
C LEU A 78 6.32 4.99 -8.51
N ASP A 79 7.01 5.96 -7.93
CA ASP A 79 6.83 7.36 -8.25
C ASP A 79 7.17 7.70 -9.71
N ALA A 80 8.29 7.19 -10.20
CA ALA A 80 8.72 7.38 -11.59
C ALA A 80 7.81 6.71 -12.62
N ASN A 81 7.06 5.68 -12.23
CA ASN A 81 6.19 4.89 -13.13
C ASN A 81 4.69 5.07 -12.84
N TYR A 82 4.34 5.94 -11.90
CA TYR A 82 2.96 6.29 -11.63
C TYR A 82 2.44 7.25 -12.70
N GLU A 83 1.40 6.82 -13.38
CA GLU A 83 0.66 7.62 -14.35
C GLU A 83 -0.83 7.43 -14.11
N VAL A 84 -1.60 8.50 -14.22
CA VAL A 84 -3.06 8.41 -14.13
C VAL A 84 -3.58 7.59 -15.31
N ASP A 85 -4.27 6.52 -15.02
CA ASP A 85 -4.84 5.62 -16.04
C ASP A 85 -6.07 6.28 -16.70
N GLN A 86 -5.88 6.82 -17.91
CA GLN A 86 -6.94 7.48 -18.66
C GLN A 86 -8.04 6.51 -19.11
N ALA A 87 -7.70 5.24 -19.34
CA ALA A 87 -8.69 4.21 -19.68
C ALA A 87 -9.57 3.90 -18.46
N ALA A 88 -9.00 3.88 -17.25
CA ALA A 88 -9.77 3.77 -16.01
C ALA A 88 -10.69 4.99 -15.81
N VAL A 89 -10.22 6.20 -16.11
CA VAL A 89 -11.05 7.41 -16.04
C VAL A 89 -12.28 7.28 -16.94
N ALA A 90 -12.09 6.88 -18.20
CA ALA A 90 -13.20 6.67 -19.14
C ALA A 90 -14.15 5.58 -18.64
N TYR A 91 -13.60 4.42 -18.24
CA TYR A 91 -14.38 3.28 -17.75
C TYR A 91 -15.26 3.62 -16.53
N PHE A 92 -14.71 4.28 -15.51
CA PHE A 92 -15.48 4.59 -14.30
C PHE A 92 -16.45 5.74 -14.50
N ASN A 93 -16.21 6.67 -15.41
CA ASN A 93 -17.20 7.67 -15.80
C ASN A 93 -18.38 7.04 -16.55
N ASP A 94 -18.10 6.14 -17.50
CA ASP A 94 -19.15 5.39 -18.21
C ASP A 94 -19.96 4.51 -17.25
N TRP A 95 -19.27 3.80 -16.35
CA TRP A 95 -19.91 3.01 -15.31
C TRP A 95 -20.87 3.86 -14.46
N ARG A 96 -20.43 5.04 -14.01
CA ARG A 96 -21.26 5.97 -13.25
C ARG A 96 -22.49 6.39 -14.03
N ASN A 97 -22.34 6.70 -15.32
CA ASN A 97 -23.43 7.18 -16.18
C ASN A 97 -24.44 6.08 -16.53
N GLN A 98 -23.96 4.86 -16.81
CA GLN A 98 -24.79 3.73 -17.24
C GLN A 98 -25.62 3.13 -16.09
N CYS A 99 -25.07 3.12 -14.89
CA CYS A 99 -25.71 2.43 -13.77
C CYS A 99 -26.89 3.18 -13.17
N GLY A 100 -27.17 4.43 -13.58
CA GLY A 100 -28.25 5.24 -13.00
C GLY A 100 -28.15 5.35 -11.47
N HIS A 101 -26.96 5.16 -10.95
CA HIS A 101 -26.68 5.17 -9.52
C HIS A 101 -26.48 6.61 -9.08
N ASP A 102 -27.54 7.24 -8.61
CA ASP A 102 -27.50 8.56 -7.97
C ASP A 102 -26.50 8.65 -6.81
N HIS A 103 -25.88 7.53 -6.46
CA HIS A 103 -24.94 7.41 -5.34
C HIS A 103 -23.46 7.32 -5.75
N ALA A 104 -23.14 7.15 -7.03
CA ALA A 104 -21.76 7.16 -7.51
C ALA A 104 -21.25 8.60 -7.63
N THR A 105 -20.44 9.02 -6.67
CA THR A 105 -19.87 10.38 -6.62
C THR A 105 -18.54 10.45 -7.35
N ASP A 106 -18.08 11.67 -7.67
CA ASP A 106 -16.74 11.90 -8.23
C ASP A 106 -15.62 11.39 -7.30
N ALA A 107 -15.87 11.35 -6.00
CA ALA A 107 -14.94 10.78 -5.03
C ALA A 107 -14.73 9.27 -5.27
N HIS A 108 -15.78 8.51 -5.56
CA HIS A 108 -15.67 7.09 -5.88
C HIS A 108 -14.91 6.87 -7.19
N VAL A 109 -15.20 7.65 -8.23
CA VAL A 109 -14.48 7.57 -9.51
C VAL A 109 -13.00 7.86 -9.29
N LYS A 110 -12.67 8.94 -8.56
CA LYS A 110 -11.28 9.30 -8.23
C LYS A 110 -10.57 8.19 -7.46
N GLU A 111 -11.23 7.60 -6.47
CA GLU A 111 -10.69 6.48 -5.68
C GLU A 111 -10.36 5.28 -6.57
N TYR A 112 -11.28 4.85 -7.42
CA TYR A 112 -11.09 3.68 -8.29
C TYR A 112 -10.02 3.94 -9.36
N VAL A 113 -9.97 5.13 -9.95
CA VAL A 113 -8.92 5.54 -10.90
C VAL A 113 -7.55 5.55 -10.20
N THR A 114 -7.46 6.10 -9.00
CA THR A 114 -6.20 6.10 -8.23
C THR A 114 -5.74 4.68 -7.92
N ASN A 115 -6.65 3.81 -7.49
CA ASN A 115 -6.36 2.40 -7.22
C ASN A 115 -5.88 1.67 -8.49
N ALA A 116 -6.51 1.89 -9.64
CA ALA A 116 -6.09 1.33 -10.93
C ALA A 116 -4.68 1.80 -11.30
N SER A 117 -4.41 3.09 -11.20
CA SER A 117 -3.12 3.70 -11.53
C SER A 117 -1.98 3.13 -10.68
N VAL A 118 -2.21 2.98 -9.36
CA VAL A 118 -1.24 2.35 -8.45
C VAL A 118 -1.03 0.88 -8.79
N LEU A 119 -2.10 0.12 -9.08
CA LEU A 119 -1.98 -1.29 -9.47
C LEU A 119 -1.21 -1.46 -10.79
N ASN A 120 -1.42 -0.58 -11.77
CA ASN A 120 -0.67 -0.59 -13.02
C ASN A 120 0.83 -0.35 -12.78
N ALA A 121 1.19 0.61 -11.91
CA ALA A 121 2.58 0.83 -11.50
C ALA A 121 3.17 -0.42 -10.81
N CYS A 122 2.41 -1.08 -9.92
CA CYS A 122 2.82 -2.32 -9.26
C CYS A 122 3.03 -3.48 -10.24
N ILE A 123 2.19 -3.62 -11.26
CA ILE A 123 2.32 -4.65 -12.29
C ILE A 123 3.55 -4.37 -13.16
N LYS A 124 3.79 -3.11 -13.54
CA LYS A 124 5.04 -2.71 -14.22
C LYS A 124 6.27 -3.07 -13.37
N LEU A 125 6.23 -2.80 -12.06
CA LEU A 125 7.30 -3.15 -11.11
C LEU A 125 7.52 -4.67 -11.06
N TYR A 126 6.47 -5.46 -10.96
CA TYR A 126 6.55 -6.91 -10.93
C TYR A 126 7.16 -7.48 -12.23
N ASN A 127 6.75 -6.95 -13.39
CA ASN A 127 7.27 -7.37 -14.69
C ASN A 127 8.75 -6.99 -14.88
N ASN A 128 9.22 -5.91 -14.26
CA ASN A 128 10.62 -5.46 -14.28
C ASN A 128 11.45 -5.97 -13.10
N ALA A 129 11.00 -7.02 -12.42
CA ALA A 129 11.61 -7.58 -11.21
C ALA A 129 13.12 -7.76 -11.29
N LYS A 130 13.63 -8.34 -12.39
CA LYS A 130 15.07 -8.63 -12.56
C LYS A 130 15.93 -7.36 -12.56
N ALA A 131 15.49 -6.29 -13.25
CA ALA A 131 16.23 -5.03 -13.30
C ALA A 131 16.26 -4.35 -11.93
N ILE A 132 15.13 -4.33 -11.24
CA ILE A 132 14.98 -3.71 -9.91
C ILE A 132 15.79 -4.48 -8.87
N GLN A 133 15.75 -5.82 -8.88
CA GLN A 133 16.57 -6.65 -8.00
C GLN A 133 18.07 -6.40 -8.18
N LYS A 134 18.53 -6.15 -9.42
CA LYS A 134 19.91 -5.78 -9.69
C LYS A 134 20.28 -4.43 -9.04
N THR A 135 19.38 -3.47 -9.07
CA THR A 135 19.58 -2.15 -8.45
C THR A 135 19.57 -2.24 -6.92
N MET A 136 18.66 -3.04 -6.36
CA MET A 136 18.54 -3.23 -4.92
C MET A 136 19.63 -4.12 -4.31
N GLY A 137 20.30 -4.94 -5.12
CA GLY A 137 21.26 -5.94 -4.64
C GLY A 137 20.62 -7.15 -3.95
N GLN A 138 19.30 -7.25 -3.94
CA GLN A 138 18.54 -8.36 -3.33
C GLN A 138 17.26 -8.69 -4.10
N LYS A 139 16.70 -9.86 -3.82
CA LYS A 139 15.36 -10.21 -4.30
C LYS A 139 14.32 -9.48 -3.46
N TYR A 140 13.33 -8.86 -4.10
CA TYR A 140 12.16 -8.37 -3.40
C TYR A 140 11.00 -9.38 -3.50
N ASP A 141 10.15 -9.37 -2.51
CA ASP A 141 8.98 -10.23 -2.41
C ASP A 141 7.67 -9.39 -2.32
N TRP A 142 6.55 -10.09 -2.19
CA TRP A 142 5.26 -9.46 -2.03
C TRP A 142 5.13 -8.66 -0.72
N SER A 143 5.90 -9.01 0.31
CA SER A 143 5.91 -8.27 1.57
C SER A 143 6.51 -6.88 1.38
N MET A 144 7.68 -6.79 0.74
CA MET A 144 8.33 -5.52 0.42
C MET A 144 7.48 -4.66 -0.52
N MET A 145 6.86 -5.29 -1.54
CA MET A 145 5.96 -4.59 -2.45
C MET A 145 4.75 -4.01 -1.71
N SER A 146 4.13 -4.77 -0.82
CA SER A 146 2.97 -4.29 -0.06
C SER A 146 3.34 -3.16 0.90
N GLN A 147 4.53 -3.20 1.49
CA GLN A 147 5.06 -2.11 2.34
C GLN A 147 5.34 -0.85 1.53
N ALA A 148 5.96 -0.98 0.34
CA ALA A 148 6.19 0.15 -0.55
C ALA A 148 4.87 0.81 -0.98
N VAL A 149 3.88 0.02 -1.35
CA VAL A 149 2.56 0.51 -1.74
C VAL A 149 1.88 1.20 -0.55
N GLU A 150 1.96 0.63 0.66
CA GLU A 150 1.41 1.28 1.86
C GLU A 150 2.08 2.63 2.15
N GLY A 151 3.41 2.71 2.05
CA GLY A 151 4.14 3.99 2.14
C GLY A 151 3.72 4.99 1.05
N TYR A 152 3.39 4.51 -0.13
CA TYR A 152 2.93 5.33 -1.25
C TYR A 152 1.50 5.87 -1.07
N ARG A 153 0.72 5.33 -0.13
CA ARG A 153 -0.64 5.76 0.22
C ARG A 153 -0.70 7.23 0.62
N MET A 154 0.27 7.69 1.41
CA MET A 154 0.31 9.09 1.86
C MET A 154 0.38 10.09 0.70
N LYS A 155 1.01 9.68 -0.41
CA LYS A 155 1.15 10.52 -1.61
C LYS A 155 -0.07 10.47 -2.52
N THR A 156 -0.61 9.28 -2.75
CA THR A 156 -1.67 9.07 -3.76
C THR A 156 -3.07 9.03 -3.17
N GLY A 157 -3.23 8.72 -1.89
CA GLY A 157 -4.53 8.55 -1.24
C GLY A 157 -5.28 7.28 -1.67
N HIS A 158 -4.59 6.26 -2.23
CA HIS A 158 -5.23 5.01 -2.63
C HIS A 158 -5.79 4.23 -1.43
N THR A 159 -6.78 3.39 -1.68
CA THR A 159 -7.46 2.56 -0.65
C THR A 159 -7.15 1.06 -0.76
N LEU A 160 -6.08 0.71 -1.48
CA LEU A 160 -5.67 -0.69 -1.66
C LEU A 160 -5.33 -1.35 -0.31
N PRO A 161 -5.51 -2.68 -0.17
CA PRO A 161 -5.24 -3.37 1.09
C PRO A 161 -3.77 -3.28 1.53
N ALA A 162 -3.50 -2.96 2.79
CA ALA A 162 -2.17 -2.94 3.39
C ALA A 162 -1.59 -4.35 3.63
N SER A 163 -2.45 -5.35 3.88
CA SER A 163 -2.02 -6.74 4.11
C SER A 163 -1.48 -7.37 2.83
N MET A 164 -0.26 -7.94 2.89
CA MET A 164 0.41 -8.62 1.77
C MET A 164 -0.50 -9.62 1.04
N LEU A 165 -1.18 -10.50 1.79
CA LEU A 165 -2.03 -11.54 1.19
C LEU A 165 -3.23 -10.94 0.45
N ARG A 166 -3.89 -9.93 1.06
CA ARG A 166 -5.02 -9.24 0.44
C ARG A 166 -4.58 -8.38 -0.74
N PHE A 167 -3.43 -7.74 -0.65
CA PHE A 167 -2.86 -6.95 -1.73
C PHE A 167 -2.53 -7.83 -2.94
N ARG A 168 -1.80 -8.94 -2.74
CA ARG A 168 -1.49 -9.92 -3.79
C ARG A 168 -2.77 -10.46 -4.45
N LYS A 169 -3.78 -10.80 -3.64
CA LYS A 169 -5.09 -11.22 -4.15
C LYS A 169 -5.72 -10.13 -5.03
N LYS A 170 -5.67 -8.87 -4.60
CA LYS A 170 -6.21 -7.74 -5.35
C LYS A 170 -5.48 -7.53 -6.68
N VAL A 171 -4.15 -7.64 -6.72
CA VAL A 171 -3.38 -7.59 -7.97
C VAL A 171 -3.80 -8.69 -8.95
N ASN A 172 -3.94 -9.93 -8.46
CA ASN A 172 -4.37 -11.06 -9.29
C ASN A 172 -5.81 -10.88 -9.79
N GLU A 173 -6.73 -10.40 -8.96
CA GLU A 173 -8.10 -10.06 -9.36
C GLU A 173 -8.10 -8.98 -10.44
N TYR A 174 -7.28 -7.93 -10.28
CA TYR A 174 -7.20 -6.85 -11.24
C TYR A 174 -6.63 -7.31 -12.59
N GLN A 175 -5.64 -8.20 -12.60
CA GLN A 175 -5.13 -8.79 -13.85
C GLN A 175 -6.15 -9.68 -14.57
N ARG A 176 -7.04 -10.34 -13.82
CA ARG A 176 -8.08 -11.22 -14.39
C ARG A 176 -9.34 -10.48 -14.80
N ASP A 177 -9.86 -9.64 -13.93
CA ASP A 177 -11.19 -9.04 -14.04
C ASP A 177 -11.13 -7.55 -14.46
N GLY A 178 -9.95 -6.96 -14.56
CA GLY A 178 -9.75 -5.55 -14.91
C GLY A 178 -10.34 -4.59 -13.88
N TYR A 179 -10.84 -3.47 -14.36
CA TYR A 179 -11.36 -2.38 -13.52
C TYR A 179 -12.56 -2.77 -12.66
N GLN A 180 -13.36 -3.73 -13.11
CA GLN A 180 -14.57 -4.15 -12.39
C GLN A 180 -14.29 -4.64 -10.97
N CYS A 181 -13.14 -5.27 -10.73
CA CYS A 181 -12.76 -5.74 -9.41
C CYS A 181 -12.54 -4.62 -8.39
N LEU A 182 -12.33 -3.38 -8.82
CA LEU A 182 -12.12 -2.22 -7.95
C LEU A 182 -13.42 -1.65 -7.40
N ILE A 183 -14.55 -1.90 -8.06
CA ILE A 183 -15.86 -1.48 -7.59
C ILE A 183 -16.20 -2.29 -6.35
N SER A 184 -16.54 -1.61 -5.26
CA SER A 184 -16.92 -2.27 -4.02
C SER A 184 -18.18 -3.12 -4.23
N ARG A 185 -18.16 -4.38 -3.82
CA ARG A 185 -19.35 -5.26 -3.85
C ARG A 185 -20.48 -4.76 -2.95
N LYS A 186 -20.16 -3.87 -2.01
CA LYS A 186 -21.14 -3.21 -1.13
C LYS A 186 -21.74 -1.97 -1.77
N PHE A 187 -21.19 -1.52 -2.91
CA PHE A 187 -21.72 -0.37 -3.61
C PHE A 187 -23.11 -0.67 -4.16
N GLY A 188 -24.05 0.23 -3.91
CA GLY A 188 -25.42 0.08 -4.32
C GLY A 188 -26.25 -0.93 -3.53
N ASN A 189 -25.67 -1.66 -2.60
CA ASN A 189 -26.27 -2.63 -1.64
C ASN A 189 -27.64 -3.22 -2.03
N GLN A 190 -27.72 -3.74 -3.26
CA GLN A 190 -28.98 -4.27 -3.83
C GLN A 190 -29.48 -5.50 -3.07
N THR A 191 -28.58 -6.25 -2.41
CA THR A 191 -28.93 -7.48 -1.68
C THR A 191 -29.55 -7.24 -0.30
N SER A 192 -29.36 -6.09 0.31
CA SER A 192 -29.99 -5.73 1.58
C SER A 192 -31.17 -4.77 1.43
N ARG A 193 -31.45 -4.29 0.23
CA ARG A 193 -32.67 -3.53 -0.04
C ARG A 193 -33.85 -4.51 -0.11
N LYS A 194 -34.77 -4.37 0.83
CA LYS A 194 -36.04 -5.11 0.84
C LYS A 194 -37.03 -4.66 -0.27
N VAL A 195 -36.71 -3.55 -0.93
CA VAL A 195 -37.56 -2.89 -1.92
C VAL A 195 -36.68 -2.54 -3.13
N ASP A 196 -37.18 -2.82 -4.33
CA ASP A 196 -36.52 -2.43 -5.56
C ASP A 196 -36.59 -0.91 -5.80
N TYR A 197 -35.74 -0.39 -6.68
CA TYR A 197 -35.64 1.06 -6.95
C TYR A 197 -36.97 1.68 -7.44
N ARG A 198 -37.76 0.93 -8.23
CA ARG A 198 -39.07 1.39 -8.71
C ARG A 198 -40.05 1.58 -7.57
N THR A 199 -40.11 0.61 -6.67
CA THR A 199 -40.97 0.64 -5.49
C THR A 199 -40.54 1.70 -4.50
N GLU A 200 -39.20 1.90 -4.32
CA GLU A 200 -38.66 2.99 -3.49
C GLU A 200 -39.06 4.37 -4.02
N ARG A 201 -38.93 4.62 -5.34
CA ARG A 201 -39.40 5.88 -5.96
C ARG A 201 -40.93 6.07 -5.83
N LEU A 202 -41.69 5.01 -5.97
CA LEU A 202 -43.14 5.06 -5.79
C LEU A 202 -43.48 5.42 -4.34
N ILE A 203 -42.83 4.79 -3.36
CA ILE A 203 -43.02 5.10 -1.93
C ILE A 203 -42.67 6.55 -1.65
N LEU A 204 -41.52 7.03 -2.13
CA LEU A 204 -41.11 8.42 -1.95
C LEU A 204 -42.10 9.40 -2.61
N SER A 205 -42.57 9.12 -3.81
CA SER A 205 -43.54 9.99 -4.49
C SER A 205 -44.88 10.06 -3.73
N ILE A 206 -45.35 8.93 -3.20
CA ILE A 206 -46.56 8.88 -2.39
C ILE A 206 -46.36 9.61 -1.05
N ALA A 207 -45.21 9.41 -0.40
CA ALA A 207 -44.85 10.10 0.83
C ALA A 207 -44.79 11.63 0.64
N CYS A 208 -44.20 12.10 -0.46
CA CYS A 208 -44.19 13.52 -0.80
C CYS A 208 -45.59 14.08 -1.00
N LEU A 209 -46.48 13.35 -1.71
CA LEU A 209 -47.86 13.76 -1.93
C LEU A 209 -48.67 13.84 -0.62
N LEU A 210 -48.44 12.89 0.31
CA LEU A 210 -49.11 12.88 1.61
C LEU A 210 -48.60 14.04 2.52
N TYR A 211 -47.33 14.39 2.43
CA TYR A 211 -46.72 15.47 3.23
C TYR A 211 -47.06 16.88 2.69
N THR A 212 -47.36 17.01 1.41
CA THR A 212 -47.75 18.26 0.77
C THR A 212 -49.26 18.51 0.75
N SER A 213 -50.08 17.54 1.17
CA SER A 213 -51.52 17.75 1.32
C SER A 213 -51.79 18.56 2.58
N PRO A 214 -52.56 19.67 2.49
CA PRO A 214 -52.91 20.44 3.69
C PRO A 214 -53.67 19.54 4.69
N SER A 215 -53.28 19.68 5.95
CA SER A 215 -53.93 18.91 7.03
C SER A 215 -55.41 19.22 7.09
N PRO A 216 -56.29 18.23 7.27
CA PRO A 216 -57.76 18.46 7.46
C PRO A 216 -58.09 19.32 8.69
N ARG A 217 -57.09 19.72 9.48
CA ARG A 217 -57.26 20.59 10.66
C ARG A 217 -57.07 22.07 10.40
N ASP A 218 -56.66 22.45 9.16
CA ASP A 218 -56.44 23.84 8.77
C ASP A 218 -57.61 24.42 7.92
N SER A 219 -58.77 23.77 7.96
CA SER A 219 -60.05 24.25 7.39
C SER A 219 -61.08 24.61 8.46
#